data_65a0ca009a708da2a4ebbff24c6477b1
#
_entry.id   65a0ca009a708da2a4ebbff24c6477b1
#
_cell.length_a   1.000
_cell.length_b   1.000
_cell.length_c   1.000
_cell.angle_alpha   90.00
_cell.angle_beta   90.00
_cell.angle_gamma   90.00
#
_symmetry.space_group_name_H-M   'P 1'
#
loop_
_entity.id
_entity.type
_entity.pdbx_description
1 polymer ?
#
loop_
_entity_poly.entity_id
_entity_poly.type
_entity_poly.pdbx_seq_one_letter_code
_entity_poly.pdbx_strand_id
1 'polypeptide(L)'
;RVLFRSGGASSYTAVDGVMLGTTLHITADVQGVSPQELYAAVMELDREAKASMSIFDPSSLLSRLNRNETDSVDRHIAFNLHLADSIGALSGGRYDVTVKPLVEAWGFAGRQAERHPDVDSILAFVGREKVRVEEGRLVKADPRVQLDFNSIAKGYTVDLLARLVESFGARNYIVDIGGEVRCKGVNRQGGPWRIGNETPFDGNMSD
;
A
#
# COMPACT_ATOMS: atom_id res chain seq x y z
N ARG A 1 -18.78 8.87 2.53
CA ARG A 1 -19.70 9.26 1.46
C ARG A 1 -19.03 9.00 0.13
N VAL A 2 -19.60 8.11 -0.68
CA VAL A 2 -19.07 7.80 -2.01
C VAL A 2 -19.71 8.76 -3.00
N LEU A 3 -18.89 9.40 -3.84
CA LEU A 3 -19.36 10.32 -4.87
C LEU A 3 -19.05 9.73 -6.25
N PHE A 4 -20.09 9.65 -7.10
CA PHE A 4 -19.97 9.25 -8.50
C PHE A 4 -20.23 10.45 -9.41
N ARG A 5 -19.36 10.71 -10.36
CA ARG A 5 -19.56 11.76 -11.37
C ARG A 5 -19.36 11.18 -12.76
N SER A 6 -20.41 11.18 -13.57
CA SER A 6 -20.34 10.95 -15.00
C SER A 6 -20.54 12.30 -15.71
N GLY A 7 -19.62 12.71 -16.56
CA GLY A 7 -19.69 13.95 -17.33
C GLY A 7 -19.72 13.67 -18.83
N GLY A 8 -20.64 14.32 -19.57
CA GLY A 8 -20.76 14.19 -21.02
C GLY A 8 -19.53 14.68 -21.77
N ALA A 9 -19.29 14.08 -22.95
CA ALA A 9 -18.30 14.39 -23.99
C ALA A 9 -16.83 13.92 -23.77
N SER A 10 -16.34 13.62 -22.60
CA SER A 10 -15.15 12.79 -22.37
C SER A 10 -15.51 11.67 -21.41
N SER A 11 -15.18 10.45 -21.78
CA SER A 11 -15.60 9.21 -21.10
C SER A 11 -14.89 8.93 -19.76
N TYR A 12 -14.56 9.96 -18.99
CA TYR A 12 -13.91 9.80 -17.68
C TYR A 12 -14.92 9.48 -16.59
N THR A 13 -14.68 8.39 -15.91
CA THR A 13 -15.36 8.00 -14.68
C THR A 13 -14.54 8.46 -13.48
N ALA A 14 -15.21 9.00 -12.46
CA ALA A 14 -14.57 9.35 -11.19
C ALA A 14 -15.20 8.58 -10.05
N VAL A 15 -14.37 8.10 -9.15
CA VAL A 15 -14.73 7.40 -7.92
C VAL A 15 -13.97 8.00 -6.77
N ASP A 16 -14.68 8.45 -5.75
CA ASP A 16 -14.13 8.97 -4.50
C ASP A 16 -14.62 8.09 -3.34
N GLY A 17 -13.73 7.76 -2.42
CA GLY A 17 -14.06 6.88 -1.31
C GLY A 17 -12.98 6.79 -0.23
N VAL A 18 -12.94 5.66 0.45
CA VAL A 18 -11.92 5.32 1.45
C VAL A 18 -11.36 3.94 1.13
N MET A 19 -10.04 3.81 1.16
CA MET A 19 -9.30 2.58 0.94
C MET A 19 -8.08 2.54 1.87
N LEU A 20 -7.74 1.38 2.41
CA LEU A 20 -6.62 1.22 3.35
C LEU A 20 -6.65 2.22 4.54
N GLY A 21 -7.85 2.65 4.96
CA GLY A 21 -8.02 3.59 6.08
C GLY A 21 -7.77 5.07 5.74
N THR A 22 -7.58 5.43 4.48
CA THR A 22 -7.34 6.80 4.01
C THR A 22 -8.22 7.15 2.81
N THR A 23 -8.09 8.36 2.29
CA THR A 23 -8.84 8.82 1.11
C THR A 23 -8.44 8.06 -0.15
N LEU A 24 -9.42 7.84 -1.02
CA LEU A 24 -9.27 7.26 -2.35
C LEU A 24 -9.85 8.22 -3.37
N HIS A 25 -9.09 8.52 -4.42
CA HIS A 25 -9.55 9.27 -5.59
C HIS A 25 -9.09 8.57 -6.87
N ILE A 26 -10.03 8.26 -7.75
CA ILE A 26 -9.77 7.71 -9.09
C ILE A 26 -10.49 8.58 -10.11
N THR A 27 -9.78 8.98 -11.16
CA THR A 27 -10.37 9.52 -12.39
C THR A 27 -9.72 8.81 -13.57
N ALA A 28 -10.53 8.11 -14.38
CA ALA A 28 -10.02 7.28 -15.47
C ALA A 28 -11.01 7.27 -16.66
N ASP A 29 -10.48 7.16 -17.88
CA ASP A 29 -11.24 7.03 -19.13
C ASP A 29 -11.63 5.57 -19.42
N VAL A 30 -12.16 4.86 -18.41
CA VAL A 30 -12.60 3.47 -18.54
C VAL A 30 -13.69 3.30 -19.59
N GLN A 31 -13.70 2.16 -20.27
CA GLN A 31 -14.62 1.87 -21.36
C GLN A 31 -15.70 0.86 -20.94
N GLY A 32 -16.97 1.24 -21.12
CA GLY A 32 -18.09 0.32 -20.89
C GLY A 32 -18.28 -0.12 -19.43
N VAL A 33 -17.72 0.61 -18.48
CA VAL A 33 -17.78 0.31 -17.04
C VAL A 33 -18.47 1.47 -16.32
N SER A 34 -19.52 1.17 -15.58
CA SER A 34 -20.19 2.16 -14.75
C SER A 34 -19.34 2.53 -13.52
N PRO A 35 -19.57 3.73 -12.93
CA PRO A 35 -18.89 4.11 -11.69
C PRO A 35 -19.10 3.11 -10.55
N GLN A 36 -20.27 2.47 -10.50
CA GLN A 36 -20.61 1.47 -9.49
C GLN A 36 -19.82 0.18 -9.68
N GLU A 37 -19.66 -0.29 -10.93
CA GLU A 37 -18.86 -1.48 -11.25
C GLU A 37 -17.37 -1.22 -10.97
N LEU A 38 -16.85 -0.05 -11.36
CA LEU A 38 -15.48 0.34 -11.03
C LEU A 38 -15.27 0.37 -9.52
N TYR A 39 -16.18 1.00 -8.77
CA TYR A 39 -16.08 1.04 -7.30
C TYR A 39 -16.13 -0.35 -6.68
N ALA A 40 -17.00 -1.25 -7.16
CA ALA A 40 -17.07 -2.63 -6.66
C ALA A 40 -15.74 -3.38 -6.88
N ALA A 41 -15.12 -3.23 -8.05
CA ALA A 41 -13.82 -3.84 -8.35
C ALA A 41 -12.69 -3.26 -7.48
N VAL A 42 -12.73 -1.96 -7.21
CA VAL A 42 -11.79 -1.28 -6.30
C VAL A 42 -11.93 -1.80 -4.88
N MET A 43 -13.17 -1.97 -4.38
CA MET A 43 -13.40 -2.49 -3.02
C MET A 43 -13.02 -3.97 -2.88
N GLU A 44 -13.12 -4.75 -3.94
CA GLU A 44 -12.61 -6.12 -3.95
C GLU A 44 -11.09 -6.14 -3.80
N LEU A 45 -10.38 -5.27 -4.52
CA LEU A 45 -8.93 -5.12 -4.40
C LEU A 45 -8.52 -4.60 -3.01
N ASP A 46 -9.28 -3.68 -2.39
CA ASP A 46 -9.07 -3.25 -1.00
C ASP A 46 -9.17 -4.43 -0.03
N ARG A 47 -10.19 -5.26 -0.22
CA ARG A 47 -10.39 -6.47 0.60
C ARG A 47 -9.23 -7.46 0.46
N GLU A 48 -8.77 -7.73 -0.77
CA GLU A 48 -7.62 -8.60 -1.04
C GLU A 48 -6.34 -8.04 -0.40
N ALA A 49 -6.05 -6.75 -0.59
CA ALA A 49 -4.87 -6.10 -0.05
C ALA A 49 -4.85 -6.15 1.49
N LYS A 50 -5.97 -5.87 2.13
CA LYS A 50 -6.11 -5.94 3.61
C LYS A 50 -5.97 -7.36 4.13
N ALA A 51 -6.63 -8.33 3.49
CA ALA A 51 -6.55 -9.74 3.88
C ALA A 51 -5.13 -10.31 3.79
N SER A 52 -4.33 -9.78 2.86
CA SER A 52 -2.92 -10.16 2.71
C SER A 52 -1.99 -9.38 3.64
N MET A 53 -1.98 -8.05 3.56
CA MET A 53 -0.86 -7.21 4.01
C MET A 53 -1.12 -6.41 5.28
N SER A 54 -2.32 -6.41 5.85
CA SER A 54 -2.62 -5.61 7.04
C SER A 54 -1.90 -6.15 8.27
N ILE A 55 -1.21 -5.26 9.01
CA ILE A 55 -0.71 -5.57 10.37
C ILE A 55 -1.75 -5.30 11.46
N PHE A 56 -2.87 -4.66 11.11
CA PHE A 56 -3.95 -4.28 12.04
C PHE A 56 -5.07 -5.32 12.09
N ASP A 57 -5.18 -6.18 11.08
CA ASP A 57 -6.10 -7.30 11.05
C ASP A 57 -5.40 -8.58 11.51
N PRO A 58 -5.74 -9.16 12.67
CA PRO A 58 -5.11 -10.38 13.16
C PRO A 58 -5.36 -11.59 12.26
N SER A 59 -6.40 -11.58 11.41
CA SER A 59 -6.70 -12.65 10.47
C SER A 59 -5.94 -12.56 9.15
N SER A 60 -5.30 -11.42 8.87
CA SER A 60 -4.53 -11.22 7.65
C SER A 60 -3.37 -12.22 7.52
N LEU A 61 -2.96 -12.47 6.27
CA LEU A 61 -1.84 -13.37 6.02
C LEU A 61 -0.55 -12.87 6.67
N LEU A 62 -0.24 -11.57 6.54
CA LEU A 62 0.94 -10.96 7.16
C LEU A 62 0.95 -11.10 8.68
N SER A 63 -0.20 -10.87 9.34
CA SER A 63 -0.32 -11.03 10.78
C SER A 63 -0.11 -12.48 11.22
N ARG A 64 -0.62 -13.44 10.48
CA ARG A 64 -0.43 -14.88 10.72
C ARG A 64 1.02 -15.32 10.49
N LEU A 65 1.68 -14.81 9.43
CA LEU A 65 3.12 -15.01 9.18
C LEU A 65 3.96 -14.45 10.33
N ASN A 66 3.61 -13.25 10.84
CA ASN A 66 4.29 -12.64 11.97
C ASN A 66 4.18 -13.46 13.26
N ARG A 67 3.05 -14.15 13.47
CA ARG A 67 2.85 -15.05 14.62
C ARG A 67 3.31 -16.49 14.39
N ASN A 68 3.91 -16.79 13.22
CA ASN A 68 4.34 -18.14 12.82
C ASN A 68 3.19 -19.17 12.77
N GLU A 69 1.97 -18.73 12.49
CA GLU A 69 0.79 -19.62 12.30
C GLU A 69 0.74 -20.22 10.90
N THR A 70 1.50 -19.66 9.98
CA THR A 70 1.69 -20.13 8.60
C THR A 70 3.05 -19.66 8.09
N ASP A 71 3.57 -20.32 7.09
CA ASP A 71 4.76 -19.93 6.33
C ASP A 71 4.44 -19.69 4.84
N SER A 72 3.23 -20.05 4.39
CA SER A 72 2.81 -19.87 3.00
C SER A 72 2.61 -18.39 2.67
N VAL A 73 3.19 -17.92 1.58
CA VAL A 73 3.06 -16.54 1.10
C VAL A 73 2.22 -16.47 -0.16
N ASP A 74 1.43 -15.40 -0.28
CA ASP A 74 0.73 -15.06 -1.50
C ASP A 74 1.55 -14.14 -2.41
N ARG A 75 0.98 -13.78 -3.57
CA ARG A 75 1.63 -12.87 -4.53
C ARG A 75 1.94 -11.49 -3.95
N HIS A 76 1.11 -10.99 -3.02
CA HIS A 76 1.27 -9.65 -2.44
C HIS A 76 2.44 -9.63 -1.46
N ILE A 77 2.51 -10.62 -0.57
CA ILE A 77 3.62 -10.79 0.36
C ILE A 77 4.93 -11.01 -0.40
N ALA A 78 4.96 -11.93 -1.37
CA ALA A 78 6.15 -12.23 -2.14
C ALA A 78 6.67 -11.00 -2.90
N PHE A 79 5.77 -10.24 -3.55
CA PHE A 79 6.15 -9.03 -4.28
C PHE A 79 6.73 -7.96 -3.37
N ASN A 80 6.06 -7.66 -2.24
CA ASN A 80 6.50 -6.63 -1.32
C ASN A 80 7.81 -7.00 -0.61
N LEU A 81 8.06 -8.28 -0.31
CA LEU A 81 9.36 -8.74 0.21
C LEU A 81 10.47 -8.54 -0.83
N HIS A 82 10.23 -8.93 -2.08
CA HIS A 82 11.21 -8.72 -3.15
C HIS A 82 11.51 -7.23 -3.39
N LEU A 83 10.47 -6.39 -3.39
CA LEU A 83 10.62 -4.94 -3.51
C LEU A 83 11.41 -4.37 -2.32
N ALA A 84 11.06 -4.78 -1.10
CA ALA A 84 11.74 -4.35 0.12
C ALA A 84 13.23 -4.74 0.12
N ASP A 85 13.55 -5.96 -0.33
CA ASP A 85 14.95 -6.40 -0.46
C ASP A 85 15.71 -5.56 -1.49
N SER A 86 15.10 -5.25 -2.62
CA SER A 86 15.68 -4.41 -3.66
C SER A 86 15.96 -2.99 -3.14
N ILE A 87 14.99 -2.37 -2.45
CA ILE A 87 15.16 -1.04 -1.85
C ILE A 87 16.20 -1.09 -0.72
N GLY A 88 16.18 -2.12 0.10
CA GLY A 88 17.17 -2.35 1.15
C GLY A 88 18.59 -2.42 0.59
N ALA A 89 18.81 -3.14 -0.50
CA ALA A 89 20.10 -3.22 -1.18
C ALA A 89 20.53 -1.84 -1.74
N LEU A 90 19.63 -1.14 -2.45
CA LEU A 90 19.92 0.18 -3.03
C LEU A 90 20.18 1.25 -1.99
N SER A 91 19.54 1.17 -0.83
CA SER A 91 19.71 2.14 0.27
C SER A 91 20.92 1.84 1.17
N GLY A 92 21.70 0.79 0.87
CA GLY A 92 22.80 0.35 1.74
C GLY A 92 22.31 -0.14 3.10
N GLY A 93 21.16 -0.83 3.13
CA GLY A 93 20.57 -1.42 4.34
C GLY A 93 19.78 -0.43 5.23
N ARG A 94 19.53 0.80 4.75
CA ARG A 94 18.75 1.79 5.52
C ARG A 94 17.24 1.55 5.48
N TYR A 95 16.77 0.77 4.54
CA TYR A 95 15.38 0.35 4.44
C TYR A 95 15.26 -1.13 4.81
N ASP A 96 14.38 -1.43 5.77
CA ASP A 96 14.18 -2.80 6.25
C ASP A 96 12.72 -2.99 6.72
N VAL A 97 12.03 -3.95 6.16
CA VAL A 97 10.64 -4.29 6.54
C VAL A 97 10.54 -5.18 7.78
N THR A 98 11.68 -5.62 8.33
CA THR A 98 11.70 -6.42 9.56
C THR A 98 11.70 -5.57 10.83
N VAL A 99 11.61 -4.24 10.69
CA VAL A 99 11.63 -3.27 11.81
C VAL A 99 10.38 -3.26 12.68
N LYS A 100 9.36 -4.07 12.37
CA LYS A 100 8.08 -4.10 13.11
C LYS A 100 8.25 -4.18 14.64
N PRO A 101 9.14 -5.02 15.21
CA PRO A 101 9.34 -5.06 16.66
C PRO A 101 9.84 -3.74 17.25
N LEU A 102 10.68 -2.99 16.53
CA LEU A 102 11.13 -1.66 16.94
C LEU A 102 9.99 -0.65 16.87
N VAL A 103 9.21 -0.67 15.79
CA VAL A 103 8.03 0.21 15.61
C VAL A 103 7.05 0.05 16.77
N GLU A 104 6.79 -1.20 17.18
CA GLU A 104 5.92 -1.51 18.32
C GLU A 104 6.51 -1.07 19.66
N ALA A 105 7.80 -1.30 19.90
CA ALA A 105 8.47 -0.91 21.13
C ALA A 105 8.46 0.62 21.35
N TRP A 106 8.50 1.40 20.27
CA TRP A 106 8.37 2.87 20.31
C TRP A 106 6.92 3.37 20.35
N GLY A 107 5.93 2.47 20.47
CA GLY A 107 4.52 2.84 20.66
C GLY A 107 3.75 3.14 19.38
N PHE A 108 4.29 2.77 18.23
CA PHE A 108 3.56 2.82 16.98
C PHE A 108 2.74 1.52 16.76
N ALA A 109 1.94 1.47 15.69
CA ALA A 109 1.07 0.33 15.36
C ALA A 109 0.05 -0.05 16.46
N GLY A 110 -0.42 0.92 17.24
CA GLY A 110 -1.47 0.75 18.26
C GLY A 110 -1.00 0.16 19.59
N ARG A 111 0.30 0.04 19.79
CA ARG A 111 0.85 -0.38 21.08
C ARG A 111 1.22 0.81 21.96
N GLN A 112 1.24 0.56 23.28
CA GLN A 112 1.77 1.54 24.23
C GLN A 112 3.29 1.53 24.17
N ALA A 113 3.91 2.73 24.03
CA ALA A 113 5.36 2.86 24.01
C ALA A 113 5.99 2.31 25.31
N GLU A 114 7.07 1.58 25.15
CA GLU A 114 7.95 1.23 26.26
C GLU A 114 8.73 2.49 26.68
N ARG A 115 8.90 2.68 28.00
CA ARG A 115 9.60 3.88 28.51
C ARG A 115 11.07 3.93 28.06
N HIS A 116 11.70 2.75 27.95
CA HIS A 116 13.07 2.55 27.49
C HIS A 116 13.14 1.21 26.75
N PRO A 117 12.85 1.15 25.44
CA PRO A 117 12.98 -0.09 24.68
C PRO A 117 14.42 -0.62 24.72
N ASP A 118 14.57 -1.92 24.95
CA ASP A 118 15.85 -2.59 24.78
C ASP A 118 16.15 -2.83 23.28
N VAL A 119 16.64 -1.77 22.64
CA VAL A 119 16.90 -1.75 21.19
C VAL A 119 17.91 -2.82 20.79
N ASP A 120 18.96 -3.04 21.58
CA ASP A 120 20.02 -4.00 21.27
C ASP A 120 19.48 -5.44 21.22
N SER A 121 18.64 -5.80 22.19
CA SER A 121 17.97 -7.11 22.21
C SER A 121 17.01 -7.27 21.03
N ILE A 122 16.28 -6.21 20.62
CA ILE A 122 15.37 -6.26 19.49
C ILE A 122 16.14 -6.39 18.17
N LEU A 123 17.25 -5.68 18.00
CA LEU A 123 18.08 -5.75 16.80
C LEU A 123 18.64 -7.16 16.54
N ALA A 124 18.73 -8.00 17.55
CA ALA A 124 19.16 -9.39 17.37
C ALA A 124 18.28 -10.18 16.38
N PHE A 125 17.00 -9.81 16.20
CA PHE A 125 16.07 -10.45 15.29
C PHE A 125 15.44 -9.48 14.25
N VAL A 126 16.05 -8.31 14.06
CA VAL A 126 15.77 -7.38 12.95
C VAL A 126 16.89 -7.50 11.92
N GLY A 127 16.56 -7.51 10.64
CA GLY A 127 17.51 -7.59 9.54
C GLY A 127 16.92 -8.30 8.31
N ARG A 128 16.96 -7.64 7.16
CA ARG A 128 16.42 -8.16 5.90
C ARG A 128 17.04 -9.51 5.49
N GLU A 129 18.29 -9.76 5.86
CA GLU A 129 19.00 -11.02 5.61
C GLU A 129 18.46 -12.21 6.44
N LYS A 130 17.63 -11.93 7.44
CA LYS A 130 17.01 -12.93 8.33
C LYS A 130 15.69 -13.47 7.79
N VAL A 131 15.25 -12.99 6.62
CA VAL A 131 14.01 -13.42 6.00
C VAL A 131 14.19 -13.60 4.50
N ARG A 132 13.57 -14.65 3.93
CA ARG A 132 13.54 -14.90 2.49
C ARG A 132 12.33 -15.73 2.11
N VAL A 133 12.00 -15.73 0.84
CA VAL A 133 10.96 -16.61 0.28
C VAL A 133 11.64 -17.74 -0.49
N GLU A 134 11.30 -18.99 -0.14
CA GLU A 134 11.74 -20.21 -0.83
C GLU A 134 10.50 -21.03 -1.16
N GLU A 135 10.34 -21.40 -2.42
CA GLU A 135 9.24 -22.26 -2.89
C GLU A 135 7.85 -21.83 -2.41
N GLY A 136 7.58 -20.50 -2.38
CA GLY A 136 6.31 -19.94 -1.91
C GLY A 136 6.13 -19.96 -0.38
N ARG A 137 7.20 -20.14 0.37
CA ARG A 137 7.20 -20.12 1.83
C ARG A 137 8.15 -19.07 2.39
N LEU A 138 7.71 -18.42 3.48
CA LEU A 138 8.52 -17.49 4.24
C LEU A 138 9.46 -18.28 5.16
N VAL A 139 10.76 -18.14 4.94
CA VAL A 139 11.80 -18.72 5.81
C VAL A 139 12.36 -17.60 6.67
N LYS A 140 12.29 -17.78 7.98
CA LYS A 140 12.85 -16.86 8.99
C LYS A 140 14.06 -17.51 9.68
N ALA A 141 15.16 -16.78 9.83
CA ALA A 141 16.31 -17.22 10.59
C ALA A 141 16.05 -17.27 12.10
N ASP A 142 15.10 -16.45 12.56
CA ASP A 142 14.64 -16.40 13.97
C ASP A 142 13.12 -16.25 13.97
N PRO A 143 12.36 -17.04 14.74
CA PRO A 143 10.89 -16.96 14.79
C PRO A 143 10.36 -15.61 15.28
N ARG A 144 11.18 -14.79 15.93
CA ARG A 144 10.85 -13.43 16.39
C ARG A 144 10.86 -12.40 15.27
N VAL A 145 11.44 -12.70 14.09
CA VAL A 145 11.38 -11.79 12.93
C VAL A 145 9.94 -11.50 12.56
N GLN A 146 9.59 -10.22 12.47
CA GLN A 146 8.27 -9.75 12.08
C GLN A 146 8.37 -8.69 10.99
N LEU A 147 7.40 -8.72 10.08
CA LEU A 147 7.35 -7.87 8.90
C LEU A 147 6.33 -6.75 9.07
N ASP A 148 6.67 -5.58 8.52
CA ASP A 148 5.77 -4.43 8.37
C ASP A 148 5.92 -3.84 6.96
N PHE A 149 4.82 -3.83 6.19
CA PHE A 149 4.78 -3.28 4.84
C PHE A 149 4.14 -1.90 4.75
N ASN A 150 3.84 -1.23 5.87
CA ASN A 150 3.12 0.05 5.87
C ASN A 150 3.79 1.12 5.02
N SER A 151 5.11 1.09 4.88
CA SER A 151 5.88 2.05 4.08
C SER A 151 5.80 1.82 2.56
N ILE A 152 5.37 0.63 2.11
CA ILE A 152 5.32 0.28 0.67
C ILE A 152 3.94 -0.20 0.22
N ALA A 153 3.12 -0.72 1.11
CA ALA A 153 1.84 -1.35 0.77
C ALA A 153 0.87 -0.38 0.08
N LYS A 154 0.83 0.91 0.46
CA LYS A 154 -0.03 1.89 -0.20
C LYS A 154 0.40 2.13 -1.65
N GLY A 155 1.67 2.44 -1.89
CA GLY A 155 2.21 2.63 -3.23
C GLY A 155 2.03 1.41 -4.12
N TYR A 156 2.27 0.21 -3.58
CA TYR A 156 1.97 -1.04 -4.27
C TYR A 156 0.49 -1.17 -4.63
N THR A 157 -0.41 -0.81 -3.72
CA THR A 157 -1.86 -0.87 -3.97
C THR A 157 -2.31 0.16 -5.01
N VAL A 158 -1.70 1.34 -5.04
CA VAL A 158 -1.88 2.33 -6.13
C VAL A 158 -1.49 1.73 -7.48
N ASP A 159 -0.40 0.99 -7.55
CA ASP A 159 0.01 0.30 -8.76
C ASP A 159 -0.97 -0.81 -9.18
N LEU A 160 -1.55 -1.52 -8.23
CA LEU A 160 -2.61 -2.50 -8.52
C LEU A 160 -3.88 -1.82 -9.05
N LEU A 161 -4.31 -0.69 -8.47
CA LEU A 161 -5.44 0.09 -8.95
C LEU A 161 -5.18 0.65 -10.36
N ALA A 162 -3.97 1.12 -10.63
CA ALA A 162 -3.59 1.56 -11.98
C ALA A 162 -3.75 0.42 -13.01
N ARG A 163 -3.29 -0.77 -12.68
CA ARG A 163 -3.49 -1.98 -13.52
C ARG A 163 -4.97 -2.36 -13.65
N LEU A 164 -5.75 -2.18 -12.57
CA LEU A 164 -7.19 -2.44 -12.60
C LEU A 164 -7.89 -1.51 -13.59
N VAL A 165 -7.66 -0.19 -13.53
CA VAL A 165 -8.29 0.75 -14.50
C VAL A 165 -7.78 0.51 -15.92
N GLU A 166 -6.51 0.14 -16.10
CA GLU A 166 -5.96 -0.27 -17.41
C GLU A 166 -6.66 -1.54 -17.95
N SER A 167 -7.00 -2.50 -17.10
CA SER A 167 -7.74 -3.70 -17.51
C SER A 167 -9.17 -3.37 -18.00
N PHE A 168 -9.74 -2.25 -17.56
CA PHE A 168 -10.99 -1.68 -18.07
C PHE A 168 -10.78 -0.74 -19.27
N GLY A 169 -9.62 -0.82 -19.94
CA GLY A 169 -9.30 -0.10 -21.16
C GLY A 169 -8.86 1.35 -20.96
N ALA A 170 -8.65 1.81 -19.72
CA ALA A 170 -8.20 3.17 -19.47
C ALA A 170 -6.79 3.41 -20.04
N ARG A 171 -6.63 4.52 -20.74
CA ARG A 171 -5.36 5.02 -21.25
C ARG A 171 -4.91 6.29 -20.53
N ASN A 172 -5.89 6.98 -19.94
CA ASN A 172 -5.68 8.23 -19.23
C ASN A 172 -6.32 8.11 -17.85
N TYR A 173 -5.54 8.23 -16.80
CA TYR A 173 -6.04 8.09 -15.43
C TYR A 173 -5.14 8.79 -14.42
N ILE A 174 -5.72 9.10 -13.27
CA ILE A 174 -5.06 9.39 -12.01
C ILE A 174 -5.69 8.52 -10.93
N VAL A 175 -4.85 7.90 -10.12
CA VAL A 175 -5.21 7.10 -8.95
C VAL A 175 -4.44 7.65 -7.77
N ASP A 176 -5.13 7.92 -6.68
CA ASP A 176 -4.57 8.47 -5.44
C ASP A 176 -5.13 7.71 -4.24
N ILE A 177 -4.25 7.23 -3.37
CA ILE A 177 -4.59 6.67 -2.05
C ILE A 177 -3.81 7.45 -0.99
N GLY A 178 -4.46 8.41 -0.34
CA GLY A 178 -3.87 9.16 0.77
C GLY A 178 -2.55 9.85 0.42
N GLY A 179 -2.43 10.38 -0.81
CA GLY A 179 -1.26 11.10 -1.30
C GLY A 179 -0.25 10.26 -2.09
N GLU A 180 -0.34 8.94 -2.09
CA GLU A 180 0.39 8.10 -3.04
C GLU A 180 -0.34 8.10 -4.39
N VAL A 181 0.31 8.66 -5.41
CA VAL A 181 -0.33 8.95 -6.69
C VAL A 181 0.36 8.23 -7.84
N ARG A 182 -0.46 7.64 -8.72
CA ARG A 182 -0.02 7.20 -10.04
C ARG A 182 -0.94 7.75 -11.11
N CYS A 183 -0.36 8.35 -12.15
CA CYS A 183 -1.12 8.86 -13.28
C CYS A 183 -0.49 8.46 -14.61
N LYS A 184 -1.31 8.50 -15.67
CA LYS A 184 -0.89 8.24 -17.05
C LYS A 184 -1.74 9.04 -18.01
N GLY A 185 -1.15 9.45 -19.15
CA GLY A 185 -1.85 10.16 -20.21
C GLY A 185 -2.25 11.59 -19.82
N VAL A 186 -3.45 12.01 -20.21
CA VAL A 186 -3.95 13.39 -20.07
C VAL A 186 -5.19 13.46 -19.18
N ASN A 187 -5.46 14.64 -18.62
CA ASN A 187 -6.67 14.91 -17.86
C ASN A 187 -7.90 15.12 -18.80
N ARG A 188 -9.09 15.37 -18.22
CA ARG A 188 -10.34 15.59 -18.96
C ARG A 188 -10.30 16.73 -19.97
N GLN A 189 -9.40 17.70 -19.77
CA GLN A 189 -9.20 18.87 -20.63
C GLN A 189 -8.14 18.63 -21.71
N GLY A 190 -7.55 17.42 -21.76
CA GLY A 190 -6.49 17.07 -22.71
C GLY A 190 -5.09 17.59 -22.31
N GLY A 191 -4.95 18.15 -21.11
CA GLY A 191 -3.68 18.63 -20.55
C GLY A 191 -3.03 17.63 -19.57
N PRO A 192 -1.85 17.96 -19.02
CA PRO A 192 -1.21 17.11 -18.02
C PRO A 192 -2.03 17.04 -16.73
N TRP A 193 -1.89 15.93 -16.01
CA TRP A 193 -2.39 15.82 -14.65
C TRP A 193 -1.66 16.81 -13.74
N ARG A 194 -2.38 17.44 -12.82
CA ARG A 194 -1.82 18.35 -11.82
C ARG A 194 -1.97 17.69 -10.45
N ILE A 195 -0.85 17.57 -9.74
CA ILE A 195 -0.78 17.00 -8.39
C ILE A 195 -0.31 18.12 -7.48
N GLY A 196 -1.12 18.47 -6.47
CA GLY A 196 -0.75 19.42 -5.43
C GLY A 196 0.07 18.73 -4.34
N ASN A 197 1.15 19.35 -3.90
CA ASN A 197 1.84 18.96 -2.68
C ASN A 197 1.43 19.93 -1.57
N GLU A 198 0.95 19.38 -0.44
CA GLU A 198 0.74 20.18 0.75
C GLU A 198 2.09 20.61 1.32
N THR A 199 2.21 21.88 1.66
CA THR A 199 3.37 22.35 2.41
C THR A 199 3.16 22.09 3.90
N PRO A 200 4.21 21.73 4.68
CA PRO A 200 4.06 21.38 6.10
C PRO A 200 3.81 22.58 7.02
N PHE A 201 3.34 23.71 6.48
CA PHE A 201 3.04 24.92 7.24
C PHE A 201 1.55 25.17 7.26
N ASP A 202 1.00 25.35 8.47
CA ASP A 202 -0.40 25.72 8.69
C ASP A 202 -0.76 26.98 7.87
N GLY A 203 -1.75 26.86 7.00
CA GLY A 203 -2.36 27.99 6.28
C GLY A 203 -1.89 28.20 4.84
N ASN A 204 -1.05 27.35 4.26
CA ASN A 204 -0.65 27.46 2.85
C ASN A 204 -1.30 26.35 2.00
N MET A 205 -2.56 26.52 1.69
CA MET A 205 -3.10 26.01 0.41
C MET A 205 -2.87 27.12 -0.62
N SER A 206 -1.78 27.07 -1.34
CA SER A 206 -1.59 27.91 -2.52
C SER A 206 -2.32 27.27 -3.69
N ASP A 207 -3.27 28.00 -4.26
CA ASP A 207 -4.05 27.69 -5.45
C ASP A 207 -3.20 27.28 -6.66
#